data_d9f5c2a42d410bb50cb3030596ad40c5
#
_entry.id   d9f5c2a42d410bb50cb3030596ad40c5
#
_cell.length_a   1.000
_cell.length_b   1.000
_cell.length_c   1.000
_cell.angle_alpha   90.00
_cell.angle_beta   90.00
_cell.angle_gamma   90.00
#
_symmetry.space_group_name_H-M   'P 1'
#
loop_
_entity.id
_entity.type
_entity.pdbx_description
1 polymer ?
#
loop_
_entity_poly.entity_id
_entity_poly.type
_entity_poly.pdbx_seq_one_letter_code
_entity_poly.pdbx_strand_id
1 'polypeptide(L)'
;MTAYSFPDNRGHFGRYGGVFVAETLMHAVSELNEAYEKYKEDPDFVAEYRYELAHFVGRPSPVYHARRWSEQLGGAQIWFKREDLNHTGAHKINNCIGQVLLARKMGKQRIIAETGAGQHGVATATVAARYGLECVIYMGAEDVRRQASNVYRMKLLGATVVPVESGSRTLKDALNEAMRDWVTHIDDTYYIIGTVAGPHPYPAMVRDFQQIIGQECLEQMPACAGRQPDAIIACVGGGSNAMGIFYPYLSRGKVQLIGVEAAGAGLNTSRHAASISAGKVGVLHGNRTYVIQDSNGQIRETHSVSAGLDYPGVGPEHAWLHDSKRATYVTVDDSEALAAFGQCCRLEGIMPALESSHALAYAARMAPTLSRDGILLVCLSGRGDKDMHTVAEYTGVDL
;
A
#
# COMPACT_ATOMS: atom_id res chain seq x y z
N MET A 1 -27.55 1.76 -9.99
CA MET A 1 -26.62 1.44 -8.89
C MET A 1 -26.56 2.66 -8.00
N THR A 2 -26.83 2.52 -6.71
CA THR A 2 -26.63 3.61 -5.74
C THR A 2 -25.16 4.02 -5.78
N ALA A 3 -24.89 5.34 -5.76
CA ALA A 3 -23.53 5.85 -5.74
C ALA A 3 -22.77 5.25 -4.55
N TYR A 4 -21.50 4.91 -4.74
CA TYR A 4 -20.62 4.47 -3.65
C TYR A 4 -20.43 5.63 -2.67
N SER A 5 -20.84 5.46 -1.42
CA SER A 5 -20.90 6.52 -0.41
C SER A 5 -20.17 6.18 0.90
N PHE A 6 -19.20 5.27 0.86
CA PHE A 6 -18.41 4.91 2.04
C PHE A 6 -17.11 5.74 2.17
N PRO A 7 -16.63 5.93 3.40
CA PRO A 7 -17.23 5.51 4.67
C PRO A 7 -18.48 6.34 5.04
N ASP A 8 -19.23 5.85 6.02
CA ASP A 8 -20.27 6.64 6.66
C ASP A 8 -19.65 7.79 7.51
N ASN A 9 -20.47 8.65 8.09
CA ASN A 9 -20.01 9.79 8.91
C ASN A 9 -19.30 9.40 10.22
N ARG A 10 -19.26 8.11 10.56
CA ARG A 10 -18.55 7.53 11.70
C ARG A 10 -17.31 6.74 11.27
N GLY A 11 -16.95 6.81 10.01
CA GLY A 11 -15.78 6.15 9.44
C GLY A 11 -15.95 4.66 9.16
N HIS A 12 -17.20 4.17 8.99
CA HIS A 12 -17.44 2.76 8.73
C HIS A 12 -17.68 2.45 7.26
N PHE A 13 -17.16 1.31 6.83
CA PHE A 13 -17.44 0.60 5.59
C PHE A 13 -18.30 -0.62 5.93
N GLY A 14 -19.61 -0.42 6.04
CA GLY A 14 -20.51 -1.42 6.63
C GLY A 14 -20.16 -1.70 8.09
N ARG A 15 -19.76 -2.92 8.42
CA ARG A 15 -19.32 -3.31 9.79
C ARG A 15 -17.83 -3.06 10.08
N TYR A 16 -17.06 -2.64 9.08
CA TYR A 16 -15.62 -2.43 9.18
C TYR A 16 -15.27 -0.96 9.36
N GLY A 17 -14.02 -0.66 9.72
CA GLY A 17 -13.56 0.71 9.97
C GLY A 17 -13.85 1.20 11.37
N GLY A 18 -14.21 2.47 11.51
CA GLY A 18 -14.47 3.14 12.78
C GLY A 18 -13.21 3.66 13.47
N VAL A 19 -13.34 4.03 14.75
CA VAL A 19 -12.27 4.57 15.61
C VAL A 19 -12.18 3.73 16.88
N PHE A 20 -11.16 2.88 16.96
CA PHE A 20 -10.91 1.98 18.10
C PHE A 20 -9.55 2.30 18.72
N VAL A 21 -9.39 3.49 19.22
CA VAL A 21 -8.17 3.98 19.86
C VAL A 21 -8.39 4.29 21.34
N ALA A 22 -7.30 4.43 22.10
CA ALA A 22 -7.39 4.91 23.47
C ALA A 22 -7.92 6.35 23.52
N GLU A 23 -8.56 6.73 24.62
CA GLU A 23 -9.16 8.06 24.83
C GLU A 23 -8.14 9.18 24.62
N THR A 24 -6.89 8.95 24.98
CA THR A 24 -5.78 9.89 24.80
C THR A 24 -5.52 10.26 23.33
N LEU A 25 -5.88 9.41 22.37
CA LEU A 25 -5.74 9.69 20.92
C LEU A 25 -6.99 10.28 20.30
N MET A 26 -8.13 10.30 20.98
CA MET A 26 -9.39 10.77 20.39
C MET A 26 -9.31 12.23 19.94
N HIS A 27 -8.61 13.09 20.71
CA HIS A 27 -8.44 14.49 20.33
C HIS A 27 -7.63 14.62 19.03
N ALA A 28 -6.49 13.97 18.94
CA ALA A 28 -5.63 14.01 17.74
C ALA A 28 -6.33 13.46 16.49
N VAL A 29 -7.10 12.38 16.65
CA VAL A 29 -7.88 11.79 15.54
C VAL A 29 -9.04 12.71 15.12
N SER A 30 -9.70 13.38 16.07
CA SER A 30 -10.77 14.36 15.76
C SER A 30 -10.21 15.59 15.04
N GLU A 31 -9.10 16.16 15.54
CA GLU A 31 -8.39 17.28 14.92
C GLU A 31 -7.99 16.94 13.47
N LEU A 32 -7.43 15.74 13.27
CA LEU A 32 -7.08 15.23 11.94
C LEU A 32 -8.30 15.14 11.02
N ASN A 33 -9.42 14.59 11.53
CA ASN A 33 -10.64 14.45 10.74
C ASN A 33 -11.22 15.80 10.35
N GLU A 34 -11.27 16.76 11.25
CA GLU A 34 -11.73 18.12 10.99
C GLU A 34 -10.85 18.81 9.93
N ALA A 35 -9.53 18.69 10.04
CA ALA A 35 -8.60 19.24 9.07
C ALA A 35 -8.77 18.56 7.69
N TYR A 36 -8.87 17.23 7.65
CA TYR A 36 -9.06 16.49 6.40
C TYR A 36 -10.39 16.89 5.71
N GLU A 37 -11.51 16.91 6.44
CA GLU A 37 -12.80 17.32 5.89
C GLU A 37 -12.79 18.75 5.38
N LYS A 38 -12.08 19.66 6.05
CA LYS A 38 -11.93 21.07 5.64
C LYS A 38 -11.13 21.22 4.36
N TYR A 39 -10.02 20.47 4.21
CA TYR A 39 -9.05 20.72 3.13
C TYR A 39 -9.18 19.77 1.93
N LYS A 40 -9.82 18.60 2.06
CA LYS A 40 -9.91 17.59 0.96
C LYS A 40 -10.53 18.13 -0.34
N GLU A 41 -11.40 19.15 -0.26
CA GLU A 41 -12.04 19.80 -1.40
C GLU A 41 -11.65 21.29 -1.53
N ASP A 42 -10.75 21.78 -0.66
CA ASP A 42 -10.25 23.16 -0.74
C ASP A 42 -9.45 23.35 -2.04
N PRO A 43 -9.82 24.33 -2.90
CA PRO A 43 -9.20 24.50 -4.20
C PRO A 43 -7.69 24.76 -4.15
N ASP A 44 -7.21 25.53 -3.15
CA ASP A 44 -5.80 25.85 -3.01
C ASP A 44 -5.01 24.63 -2.54
N PHE A 45 -5.55 23.86 -1.60
CA PHE A 45 -4.95 22.60 -1.15
C PHE A 45 -4.86 21.59 -2.31
N VAL A 46 -5.95 21.41 -3.05
CA VAL A 46 -5.99 20.49 -4.19
C VAL A 46 -5.03 20.93 -5.29
N ALA A 47 -4.92 22.25 -5.56
CA ALA A 47 -3.98 22.78 -6.53
C ALA A 47 -2.53 22.54 -6.10
N GLU A 48 -2.16 22.80 -4.82
CA GLU A 48 -0.84 22.55 -4.28
C GLU A 48 -0.51 21.04 -4.35
N TYR A 49 -1.44 20.16 -3.95
CA TYR A 49 -1.27 18.72 -4.03
C TYR A 49 -1.02 18.25 -5.48
N ARG A 50 -1.82 18.71 -6.45
CA ARG A 50 -1.63 18.37 -7.87
C ARG A 50 -0.32 18.91 -8.43
N TYR A 51 0.11 20.10 -8.03
CA TYR A 51 1.39 20.68 -8.41
C TYR A 51 2.54 19.78 -7.95
N GLU A 52 2.52 19.33 -6.68
CA GLU A 52 3.54 18.44 -6.13
C GLU A 52 3.54 17.08 -6.83
N LEU A 53 2.37 16.53 -7.12
CA LEU A 53 2.27 15.27 -7.86
C LEU A 53 2.89 15.39 -9.26
N ALA A 54 2.68 16.50 -9.97
CA ALA A 54 3.19 16.70 -11.30
C ALA A 54 4.71 16.99 -11.31
N HIS A 55 5.16 17.91 -10.46
CA HIS A 55 6.50 18.48 -10.55
C HIS A 55 7.53 17.84 -9.62
N PHE A 56 7.09 17.27 -8.51
CA PHE A 56 7.99 16.62 -7.56
C PHE A 56 7.91 15.09 -7.64
N VAL A 57 6.71 14.54 -7.76
CA VAL A 57 6.53 13.08 -7.87
C VAL A 57 6.77 12.56 -9.28
N GLY A 58 6.50 13.38 -10.32
CA GLY A 58 6.69 13.02 -11.72
C GLY A 58 5.47 12.35 -12.36
N ARG A 59 4.26 12.67 -11.86
CA ARG A 59 3.01 12.14 -12.42
C ARG A 59 2.54 12.93 -13.66
N PRO A 60 1.75 12.30 -14.58
CA PRO A 60 1.17 10.96 -14.46
C PRO A 60 2.20 9.82 -14.66
N SER A 61 2.10 8.76 -13.85
CA SER A 61 2.88 7.55 -14.13
C SER A 61 2.30 6.83 -15.37
N PRO A 62 3.14 6.27 -16.27
CA PRO A 62 2.63 5.68 -17.50
C PRO A 62 1.96 4.33 -17.27
N VAL A 63 1.10 3.91 -18.22
CA VAL A 63 0.76 2.52 -18.44
C VAL A 63 1.70 1.92 -19.48
N TYR A 64 2.09 0.66 -19.31
CA TYR A 64 3.09 -0.03 -20.14
C TYR A 64 2.57 -1.40 -20.55
N HIS A 65 2.61 -1.72 -21.84
CA HIS A 65 2.25 -3.03 -22.36
C HIS A 65 3.44 -3.99 -22.24
N ALA A 66 3.33 -5.00 -21.37
CA ALA A 66 4.31 -6.06 -21.18
C ALA A 66 4.21 -7.07 -22.34
N ARG A 67 4.68 -6.67 -23.53
CA ARG A 67 4.45 -7.40 -24.79
C ARG A 67 5.11 -8.77 -24.79
N ARG A 68 6.40 -8.82 -24.46
CA ARG A 68 7.15 -10.09 -24.49
C ARG A 68 6.59 -11.09 -23.50
N TRP A 69 6.17 -10.59 -22.32
CA TRP A 69 5.56 -11.47 -21.33
C TRP A 69 4.18 -11.94 -21.76
N SER A 70 3.35 -11.07 -22.31
CA SER A 70 2.04 -11.43 -22.86
C SER A 70 2.16 -12.46 -24.00
N GLU A 71 3.10 -12.28 -24.92
CA GLU A 71 3.37 -13.21 -26.02
C GLU A 71 3.84 -14.57 -25.50
N GLN A 72 4.74 -14.60 -24.52
CA GLN A 72 5.24 -15.85 -23.93
C GLN A 72 4.16 -16.65 -23.19
N LEU A 73 3.25 -15.98 -22.48
CA LEU A 73 2.18 -16.63 -21.75
C LEU A 73 1.08 -17.12 -22.67
N GLY A 74 0.84 -16.41 -23.78
CA GLY A 74 -0.36 -16.61 -24.62
C GLY A 74 -1.64 -16.22 -23.87
N GLY A 75 -2.71 -15.84 -24.55
CA GLY A 75 -3.94 -15.36 -23.92
C GLY A 75 -3.94 -13.86 -23.71
N ALA A 76 -4.47 -13.37 -22.57
CA ALA A 76 -4.68 -11.94 -22.34
C ALA A 76 -3.39 -11.11 -22.32
N GLN A 77 -3.52 -9.85 -22.77
CA GLN A 77 -2.46 -8.83 -22.69
C GLN A 77 -2.25 -8.39 -21.24
N ILE A 78 -1.00 -8.28 -20.81
CA ILE A 78 -0.63 -7.74 -19.50
C ILE A 78 -0.14 -6.31 -19.67
N TRP A 79 -0.75 -5.42 -18.91
CA TRP A 79 -0.38 -4.01 -18.83
C TRP A 79 0.00 -3.63 -17.42
N PHE A 80 1.00 -2.77 -17.25
CA PHE A 80 1.46 -2.29 -15.95
C PHE A 80 1.10 -0.83 -15.77
N LYS A 81 0.53 -0.47 -14.63
CA LYS A 81 0.53 0.90 -14.13
C LYS A 81 1.83 1.13 -13.36
N ARG A 82 2.72 1.94 -13.88
CA ARG A 82 4.13 2.06 -13.49
C ARG A 82 4.34 3.01 -12.29
N GLU A 83 3.82 2.65 -11.10
CA GLU A 83 4.05 3.43 -9.88
C GLU A 83 5.50 3.32 -9.36
N ASP A 84 6.28 2.38 -9.84
CA ASP A 84 7.71 2.23 -9.63
C ASP A 84 8.56 3.39 -10.21
N LEU A 85 8.01 4.15 -11.15
CA LEU A 85 8.67 5.31 -11.77
C LEU A 85 8.45 6.62 -11.01
N ASN A 86 7.58 6.65 -10.03
CA ASN A 86 7.40 7.83 -9.19
C ASN A 86 8.69 8.16 -8.41
N HIS A 87 8.86 9.42 -8.05
CA HIS A 87 9.91 9.81 -7.10
C HIS A 87 9.83 8.94 -5.83
N THR A 88 10.98 8.54 -5.30
CA THR A 88 11.18 7.51 -4.26
C THR A 88 11.02 6.05 -4.72
N GLY A 89 10.45 5.80 -5.90
CA GLY A 89 10.38 4.47 -6.53
C GLY A 89 9.16 3.64 -6.14
N ALA A 90 8.08 4.26 -5.65
CA ALA A 90 6.84 3.57 -5.31
C ALA A 90 5.64 4.54 -5.22
N HIS A 91 4.41 3.97 -5.13
CA HIS A 91 3.16 4.70 -4.94
C HIS A 91 3.06 5.48 -3.61
N LYS A 92 3.88 5.15 -2.61
CA LYS A 92 3.79 5.71 -1.26
C LYS A 92 3.91 7.23 -1.23
N ILE A 93 4.69 7.82 -2.11
CA ILE A 93 4.91 9.26 -2.18
C ILE A 93 3.62 10.05 -2.43
N ASN A 94 2.65 9.49 -3.19
CA ASN A 94 1.37 10.15 -3.46
C ASN A 94 0.64 10.52 -2.17
N ASN A 95 0.53 9.53 -1.27
CA ASN A 95 -0.10 9.70 0.03
C ASN A 95 0.72 10.60 0.96
N CYS A 96 2.05 10.43 1.00
CA CYS A 96 2.91 11.24 1.86
C CYS A 96 2.86 12.72 1.52
N ILE A 97 2.77 13.09 0.23
CA ILE A 97 2.54 14.49 -0.20
C ILE A 97 1.23 15.03 0.38
N GLY A 98 0.12 14.30 0.21
CA GLY A 98 -1.19 14.74 0.73
C GLY A 98 -1.17 14.93 2.25
N GLN A 99 -0.61 13.98 2.99
CA GLN A 99 -0.55 14.04 4.44
C GLN A 99 0.41 15.12 4.96
N VAL A 100 1.59 15.33 4.34
CA VAL A 100 2.50 16.38 4.78
C VAL A 100 1.93 17.78 4.53
N LEU A 101 1.20 17.99 3.43
CA LEU A 101 0.50 19.25 3.19
C LEU A 101 -0.56 19.49 4.27
N LEU A 102 -1.31 18.45 4.64
CA LEU A 102 -2.30 18.52 5.71
C LEU A 102 -1.64 18.81 7.06
N ALA A 103 -0.53 18.15 7.40
CA ALA A 103 0.24 18.41 8.62
C ALA A 103 0.67 19.89 8.71
N ARG A 104 1.14 20.48 7.61
CA ARG A 104 1.50 21.90 7.53
C ARG A 104 0.28 22.82 7.76
N LYS A 105 -0.87 22.49 7.17
CA LYS A 105 -2.12 23.25 7.40
C LYS A 105 -2.60 23.17 8.86
N MET A 106 -2.27 22.08 9.55
CA MET A 106 -2.51 21.89 10.99
C MET A 106 -1.45 22.56 11.88
N GLY A 107 -0.38 23.11 11.31
CA GLY A 107 0.71 23.75 12.06
C GLY A 107 1.68 22.79 12.75
N LYS A 108 1.64 21.50 12.40
CA LYS A 108 2.52 20.48 13.00
C LYS A 108 3.97 20.67 12.52
N GLN A 109 4.92 20.49 13.43
CA GLN A 109 6.36 20.70 13.20
C GLN A 109 7.15 19.40 13.10
N ARG A 110 6.58 18.30 13.59
CA ARG A 110 7.19 16.98 13.67
C ARG A 110 6.34 15.96 12.94
N ILE A 111 6.98 15.09 12.18
CA ILE A 111 6.36 13.98 11.45
C ILE A 111 6.88 12.66 12.02
N ILE A 112 5.97 11.74 12.28
CA ILE A 112 6.33 10.35 12.58
C ILE A 112 5.70 9.42 11.56
N ALA A 113 6.34 8.26 11.33
CA ALA A 113 5.78 7.18 10.52
C ALA A 113 6.33 5.83 10.96
N GLU A 114 5.59 4.79 10.63
CA GLU A 114 6.05 3.40 10.64
C GLU A 114 6.56 2.98 9.27
N THR A 115 7.40 1.94 9.22
CA THR A 115 7.74 1.30 7.95
C THR A 115 8.19 -0.15 8.16
N GLY A 116 7.87 -1.02 7.19
CA GLY A 116 8.42 -2.39 7.08
C GLY A 116 9.46 -2.47 5.97
N ALA A 117 9.04 -2.54 4.71
CA ALA A 117 9.94 -2.56 3.55
C ALA A 117 10.78 -1.27 3.36
N GLY A 118 10.59 -0.25 4.18
CA GLY A 118 11.32 1.01 4.11
C GLY A 118 10.77 2.02 3.10
N GLN A 119 9.94 1.63 2.15
CA GLN A 119 9.45 2.54 1.10
C GLN A 119 8.57 3.66 1.65
N HIS A 120 7.72 3.37 2.63
CA HIS A 120 6.93 4.39 3.30
C HIS A 120 7.82 5.34 4.12
N GLY A 121 8.78 4.80 4.86
CA GLY A 121 9.75 5.59 5.61
C GLY A 121 10.56 6.53 4.70
N VAL A 122 11.06 6.03 3.56
CA VAL A 122 11.78 6.86 2.58
C VAL A 122 10.87 7.95 2.02
N ALA A 123 9.61 7.64 1.66
CA ALA A 123 8.68 8.63 1.16
C ALA A 123 8.36 9.70 2.22
N THR A 124 8.16 9.29 3.48
CA THR A 124 7.91 10.22 4.60
C THR A 124 9.14 11.09 4.89
N ALA A 125 10.34 10.51 4.97
CA ALA A 125 11.57 11.27 5.16
C ALA A 125 11.80 12.27 4.01
N THR A 126 11.46 11.88 2.76
CA THR A 126 11.57 12.75 1.58
C THR A 126 10.67 13.98 1.69
N VAL A 127 9.40 13.80 2.06
CA VAL A 127 8.47 14.95 2.18
C VAL A 127 8.80 15.80 3.41
N ALA A 128 9.22 15.18 4.53
CA ALA A 128 9.67 15.93 5.70
C ALA A 128 10.89 16.80 5.40
N ALA A 129 11.90 16.26 4.71
CA ALA A 129 13.08 17.00 4.26
C ALA A 129 12.69 18.18 3.35
N ARG A 130 11.79 17.94 2.37
CA ARG A 130 11.33 18.96 1.43
C ARG A 130 10.67 20.15 2.15
N TYR A 131 9.96 19.90 3.23
CA TYR A 131 9.23 20.94 3.96
C TYR A 131 9.89 21.40 5.25
N GLY A 132 11.10 20.91 5.54
CA GLY A 132 11.89 21.32 6.71
C GLY A 132 11.27 20.88 8.05
N LEU A 133 10.61 19.73 8.08
CA LEU A 133 9.97 19.18 9.28
C LEU A 133 10.86 18.14 9.94
N GLU A 134 10.86 18.08 11.27
CA GLU A 134 11.47 16.97 11.99
C GLU A 134 10.82 15.65 11.60
N CYS A 135 11.61 14.58 11.45
CA CYS A 135 11.11 13.30 11.01
C CYS A 135 11.67 12.14 11.84
N VAL A 136 10.78 11.33 12.42
CA VAL A 136 11.13 10.11 13.13
C VAL A 136 10.42 8.91 12.51
N ILE A 137 11.18 7.90 12.11
CA ILE A 137 10.68 6.68 11.46
C ILE A 137 10.88 5.49 12.38
N TYR A 138 9.79 4.85 12.77
CA TYR A 138 9.79 3.59 13.51
C TYR A 138 9.86 2.41 12.55
N MET A 139 10.81 1.50 12.77
CA MET A 139 11.02 0.34 11.91
C MET A 139 11.41 -0.85 12.77
N GLY A 140 10.79 -2.01 12.56
CA GLY A 140 11.15 -3.22 13.28
C GLY A 140 12.62 -3.57 13.07
N ALA A 141 13.32 -4.00 14.12
CA ALA A 141 14.76 -4.28 14.06
C ALA A 141 15.11 -5.35 13.02
N GLU A 142 14.23 -6.32 12.79
CA GLU A 142 14.40 -7.31 11.73
C GLU A 142 14.29 -6.67 10.33
N ASP A 143 13.34 -5.76 10.14
CA ASP A 143 13.17 -5.03 8.88
C ASP A 143 14.33 -4.04 8.64
N VAL A 144 14.87 -3.41 9.71
CA VAL A 144 16.08 -2.57 9.62
C VAL A 144 17.24 -3.35 9.03
N ARG A 145 17.43 -4.60 9.45
CA ARG A 145 18.49 -5.49 8.94
C ARG A 145 18.25 -5.84 7.47
N ARG A 146 17.02 -6.23 7.11
CA ARG A 146 16.66 -6.65 5.76
C ARG A 146 16.72 -5.51 4.74
N GLN A 147 16.47 -4.28 5.17
CA GLN A 147 16.26 -3.11 4.32
C GLN A 147 17.29 -1.99 4.60
N ALA A 148 18.54 -2.36 4.87
CA ALA A 148 19.62 -1.45 5.27
C ALA A 148 19.82 -0.27 4.29
N SER A 149 19.67 -0.49 2.98
CA SER A 149 19.77 0.55 1.97
C SER A 149 18.69 1.63 2.11
N ASN A 150 17.45 1.25 2.43
CA ASN A 150 16.37 2.20 2.70
C ASN A 150 16.59 2.94 4.03
N VAL A 151 17.10 2.26 5.06
CA VAL A 151 17.49 2.89 6.33
C VAL A 151 18.52 3.99 6.10
N TYR A 152 19.54 3.70 5.28
CA TYR A 152 20.55 4.70 4.94
C TYR A 152 19.96 5.88 4.15
N ARG A 153 19.07 5.63 3.20
CA ARG A 153 18.35 6.70 2.46
C ARG A 153 17.54 7.60 3.40
N MET A 154 16.81 7.04 4.37
CA MET A 154 16.07 7.82 5.38
C MET A 154 17.00 8.72 6.20
N LYS A 155 18.14 8.19 6.65
CA LYS A 155 19.15 8.96 7.38
C LYS A 155 19.79 10.09 6.55
N LEU A 156 20.06 9.83 5.26
CA LEU A 156 20.54 10.87 4.32
C LEU A 156 19.53 12.00 4.13
N LEU A 157 18.23 11.69 4.21
CA LEU A 157 17.14 12.66 4.15
C LEU A 157 16.89 13.39 5.47
N GLY A 158 17.73 13.15 6.48
CA GLY A 158 17.65 13.82 7.78
C GLY A 158 16.69 13.18 8.79
N ALA A 159 16.08 12.04 8.48
CA ALA A 159 15.19 11.36 9.41
C ALA A 159 15.97 10.56 10.47
N THR A 160 15.44 10.56 11.69
CA THR A 160 15.85 9.62 12.74
C THR A 160 15.13 8.30 12.55
N VAL A 161 15.86 7.20 12.38
CA VAL A 161 15.29 5.85 12.30
C VAL A 161 15.45 5.16 13.64
N VAL A 162 14.32 4.79 14.27
CA VAL A 162 14.26 4.13 15.57
C VAL A 162 13.96 2.64 15.37
N PRO A 163 14.93 1.75 15.64
CA PRO A 163 14.69 0.31 15.61
C PRO A 163 13.76 -0.11 16.74
N VAL A 164 12.73 -0.91 16.42
CA VAL A 164 11.77 -1.46 17.40
C VAL A 164 12.14 -2.89 17.71
N GLU A 165 12.56 -3.14 18.95
CA GLU A 165 13.05 -4.46 19.42
C GLU A 165 11.95 -5.33 20.05
N SER A 166 10.75 -4.79 20.27
CA SER A 166 9.64 -5.50 20.89
C SER A 166 8.88 -6.39 19.86
N GLY A 167 8.22 -7.42 20.35
CA GLY A 167 7.37 -8.31 19.56
C GLY A 167 8.14 -9.10 18.49
N SER A 168 7.55 -9.22 17.30
CA SER A 168 8.16 -9.87 16.13
C SER A 168 9.25 -9.00 15.46
N ARG A 169 9.43 -7.77 15.92
CA ARG A 169 10.40 -6.78 15.39
C ARG A 169 10.17 -6.46 13.91
N THR A 170 8.89 -6.42 13.50
CA THR A 170 8.44 -6.15 12.13
C THR A 170 7.46 -4.96 12.08
N LEU A 171 6.84 -4.72 10.93
CA LEU A 171 5.92 -3.61 10.66
C LEU A 171 4.81 -3.44 11.73
N LYS A 172 4.23 -4.54 12.24
CA LYS A 172 3.17 -4.47 13.27
C LYS A 172 3.67 -3.76 14.53
N ASP A 173 4.87 -4.08 14.97
CA ASP A 173 5.43 -3.51 16.20
C ASP A 173 5.92 -2.07 15.99
N ALA A 174 6.40 -1.76 14.78
CA ALA A 174 6.70 -0.38 14.38
C ALA A 174 5.46 0.51 14.44
N LEU A 175 4.29 0.04 13.98
CA LEU A 175 2.99 0.73 14.10
C LEU A 175 2.62 0.98 15.57
N ASN A 176 2.78 -0.03 16.43
CA ASN A 176 2.51 0.10 17.86
C ASN A 176 3.38 1.19 18.51
N GLU A 177 4.66 1.24 18.14
CA GLU A 177 5.59 2.22 18.72
C GLU A 177 5.31 3.64 18.21
N ALA A 178 5.03 3.80 16.93
CA ALA A 178 4.61 5.08 16.36
C ALA A 178 3.33 5.61 17.03
N MET A 179 2.36 4.74 17.33
CA MET A 179 1.15 5.13 18.06
C MET A 179 1.45 5.56 19.50
N ARG A 180 2.41 4.92 20.20
CA ARG A 180 2.83 5.34 21.55
C ARG A 180 3.50 6.71 21.54
N ASP A 181 4.37 6.94 20.56
CA ASP A 181 5.01 8.25 20.39
C ASP A 181 3.95 9.33 20.11
N TRP A 182 2.98 9.03 19.23
CA TRP A 182 1.93 9.98 18.90
C TRP A 182 1.10 10.40 20.12
N VAL A 183 0.74 9.45 21.00
CA VAL A 183 0.08 9.75 22.29
C VAL A 183 0.89 10.73 23.13
N THR A 184 2.21 10.62 23.09
CA THR A 184 3.11 11.44 23.92
C THR A 184 3.30 12.86 23.38
N HIS A 185 3.18 13.05 22.05
CA HIS A 185 3.53 14.30 21.37
C HIS A 185 2.40 14.79 20.43
N ILE A 186 1.15 14.70 20.85
CA ILE A 186 -0.02 15.00 20.01
C ILE A 186 -0.09 16.45 19.53
N ASP A 187 0.44 17.40 20.29
CA ASP A 187 0.29 18.82 20.02
C ASP A 187 1.08 19.28 18.80
N ASP A 188 2.29 18.80 18.63
CA ASP A 188 3.23 19.21 17.59
C ASP A 188 3.47 18.17 16.49
N THR A 189 3.03 16.95 16.71
CA THR A 189 3.35 15.79 15.87
C THR A 189 2.17 15.36 14.99
N TYR A 190 2.47 15.09 13.74
CA TYR A 190 1.57 14.44 12.79
C TYR A 190 2.07 13.03 12.48
N TYR A 191 1.18 12.04 12.61
CA TYR A 191 1.48 10.67 12.23
C TYR A 191 1.06 10.43 10.78
N ILE A 192 2.04 10.22 9.88
CA ILE A 192 1.79 9.84 8.48
C ILE A 192 1.64 8.31 8.39
N ILE A 193 0.41 7.82 8.24
CA ILE A 193 0.15 6.39 8.04
C ILE A 193 0.31 6.03 6.56
N GLY A 194 1.07 4.95 6.29
CA GLY A 194 1.47 4.54 4.94
C GLY A 194 0.48 3.66 4.19
N THR A 195 -0.67 3.32 4.78
CA THR A 195 -1.65 2.41 4.18
C THR A 195 -3.09 2.80 4.50
N VAL A 196 -4.07 2.15 3.85
CA VAL A 196 -5.52 2.38 4.05
C VAL A 196 -6.05 1.67 5.31
N ALA A 197 -5.23 1.59 6.36
CA ALA A 197 -5.58 1.04 7.68
C ALA A 197 -5.48 2.14 8.75
N GLY A 198 -5.81 1.82 9.98
CA GLY A 198 -5.82 2.80 11.07
C GLY A 198 -7.22 3.31 11.40
N PRO A 199 -7.36 4.16 12.44
CA PRO A 199 -8.63 4.76 12.79
C PRO A 199 -9.11 5.72 11.70
N HIS A 200 -10.42 5.92 11.57
CA HIS A 200 -10.93 7.00 10.73
C HIS A 200 -10.31 8.36 11.19
N PRO A 201 -9.85 9.25 10.25
CA PRO A 201 -10.12 9.24 8.81
C PRO A 201 -9.07 8.53 7.94
N TYR A 202 -8.01 7.94 8.49
CA TYR A 202 -6.89 7.41 7.73
C TYR A 202 -7.27 6.52 6.54
N PRO A 203 -8.18 5.51 6.66
CA PRO A 203 -8.50 4.66 5.51
C PRO A 203 -9.06 5.45 4.33
N ALA A 204 -9.96 6.40 4.57
CA ALA A 204 -10.54 7.25 3.53
C ALA A 204 -9.53 8.26 2.97
N MET A 205 -8.79 8.93 3.86
CA MET A 205 -7.81 9.95 3.50
C MET A 205 -6.68 9.37 2.65
N VAL A 206 -6.11 8.23 3.04
CA VAL A 206 -5.07 7.55 2.27
C VAL A 206 -5.60 7.07 0.92
N ARG A 207 -6.83 6.52 0.86
CA ARG A 207 -7.51 6.18 -0.39
C ARG A 207 -7.60 7.39 -1.31
N ASP A 208 -8.04 8.53 -0.79
CA ASP A 208 -8.29 9.73 -1.60
C ASP A 208 -7.00 10.32 -2.14
N PHE A 209 -5.88 10.23 -1.41
CA PHE A 209 -4.56 10.59 -1.94
C PHE A 209 -3.99 9.55 -2.90
N GLN A 210 -4.39 8.29 -2.81
CA GLN A 210 -3.92 7.24 -3.73
C GLN A 210 -4.81 7.07 -4.97
N GLN A 211 -6.05 7.56 -4.99
CA GLN A 211 -6.98 7.35 -6.10
C GLN A 211 -6.50 7.91 -7.43
N ILE A 212 -5.53 8.82 -7.42
CA ILE A 212 -4.88 9.34 -8.62
C ILE A 212 -4.35 8.22 -9.53
N ILE A 213 -3.92 7.09 -8.95
CA ILE A 213 -3.46 5.90 -9.69
C ILE A 213 -4.55 5.41 -10.66
N GLY A 214 -5.74 5.17 -10.14
CA GLY A 214 -6.87 4.70 -10.96
C GLY A 214 -7.50 5.80 -11.81
N GLN A 215 -7.50 7.06 -11.35
CA GLN A 215 -7.99 8.19 -12.15
C GLN A 215 -7.19 8.33 -13.45
N GLU A 216 -5.87 8.26 -13.38
CA GLU A 216 -5.02 8.27 -14.57
C GLU A 216 -5.27 7.07 -15.48
N CYS A 217 -5.52 5.87 -14.91
CA CYS A 217 -5.83 4.68 -15.70
C CYS A 217 -7.14 4.82 -16.50
N LEU A 218 -8.14 5.52 -15.98
CA LEU A 218 -9.41 5.75 -16.68
C LEU A 218 -9.20 6.45 -18.04
N GLU A 219 -8.20 7.32 -18.13
CA GLU A 219 -7.83 8.06 -19.34
C GLU A 219 -6.78 7.30 -20.17
N GLN A 220 -5.75 6.76 -19.50
CA GLN A 220 -4.62 6.13 -20.17
C GLN A 220 -4.98 4.80 -20.85
N MET A 221 -5.84 3.97 -20.24
CA MET A 221 -6.17 2.67 -20.81
C MET A 221 -6.92 2.78 -22.15
N PRO A 222 -7.96 3.61 -22.32
CA PRO A 222 -8.55 3.85 -23.64
C PRO A 222 -7.57 4.41 -24.65
N ALA A 223 -6.68 5.31 -24.25
CA ALA A 223 -5.70 5.92 -25.14
C ALA A 223 -4.61 4.94 -25.61
N CYS A 224 -4.15 4.04 -24.72
CA CYS A 224 -3.02 3.13 -25.01
C CYS A 224 -3.47 1.74 -25.47
N ALA A 225 -4.56 1.20 -24.90
CA ALA A 225 -5.07 -0.14 -25.14
C ALA A 225 -6.41 -0.17 -25.89
N GLY A 226 -6.95 1.00 -26.27
CA GLY A 226 -8.21 1.15 -27.00
C GLY A 226 -9.48 0.97 -26.15
N ARG A 227 -9.39 0.47 -24.93
CA ARG A 227 -10.52 0.23 -24.03
C ARG A 227 -10.09 0.09 -22.58
N GLN A 228 -11.04 0.04 -21.67
CA GLN A 228 -10.79 -0.27 -20.24
C GLN A 228 -10.36 -1.74 -20.06
N PRO A 229 -9.61 -2.06 -19.00
CA PRO A 229 -9.20 -3.43 -18.71
C PRO A 229 -10.41 -4.33 -18.35
N ASP A 230 -10.26 -5.63 -18.57
CA ASP A 230 -11.22 -6.63 -18.09
C ASP A 230 -11.02 -6.91 -16.60
N ALA A 231 -9.76 -6.89 -16.16
CA ALA A 231 -9.42 -7.02 -14.74
C ALA A 231 -8.28 -6.08 -14.34
N ILE A 232 -8.35 -5.60 -13.10
CA ILE A 232 -7.28 -4.85 -12.42
C ILE A 232 -6.77 -5.71 -11.28
N ILE A 233 -5.44 -5.91 -11.23
CA ILE A 233 -4.78 -6.80 -10.27
C ILE A 233 -3.78 -5.96 -9.46
N ALA A 234 -3.84 -6.05 -8.14
CA ALA A 234 -2.91 -5.34 -7.26
C ALA A 234 -2.60 -6.16 -6.00
N CYS A 235 -1.37 -6.06 -5.49
CA CYS A 235 -0.98 -6.72 -4.25
C CYS A 235 -1.65 -6.03 -3.04
N VAL A 236 -1.95 -6.83 -2.01
CA VAL A 236 -2.64 -6.38 -0.80
C VAL A 236 -1.90 -6.88 0.45
N GLY A 237 -1.21 -5.95 1.14
CA GLY A 237 -0.90 -6.03 2.55
C GLY A 237 -1.94 -5.20 3.30
N GLY A 238 -1.60 -3.97 3.74
CA GLY A 238 -2.63 -3.01 4.15
C GLY A 238 -3.52 -2.54 3.00
N GLY A 239 -3.02 -2.53 1.74
CA GLY A 239 -3.80 -2.42 0.51
C GLY A 239 -3.89 -1.02 -0.11
N SER A 240 -2.98 -0.08 0.20
CA SER A 240 -3.10 1.30 -0.30
C SER A 240 -2.94 1.43 -1.82
N ASN A 241 -2.02 0.68 -2.45
CA ASN A 241 -1.88 0.68 -3.91
C ASN A 241 -3.13 0.11 -4.59
N ALA A 242 -3.65 -1.00 -4.04
CA ALA A 242 -4.85 -1.64 -4.55
C ALA A 242 -6.07 -0.73 -4.41
N MET A 243 -6.26 -0.09 -3.26
CA MET A 243 -7.36 0.85 -3.08
C MET A 243 -7.24 2.05 -4.02
N GLY A 244 -6.03 2.57 -4.21
CA GLY A 244 -5.77 3.69 -5.12
C GLY A 244 -6.16 3.40 -6.57
N ILE A 245 -5.85 2.20 -7.06
CA ILE A 245 -6.23 1.82 -8.44
C ILE A 245 -7.68 1.33 -8.55
N PHE A 246 -8.24 0.70 -7.49
CA PHE A 246 -9.60 0.14 -7.50
C PHE A 246 -10.69 1.22 -7.34
N TYR A 247 -10.47 2.21 -6.49
CA TYR A 247 -11.50 3.15 -6.08
C TYR A 247 -12.21 3.84 -7.26
N PRO A 248 -11.52 4.42 -8.27
CA PRO A 248 -12.17 5.00 -9.43
C PRO A 248 -12.93 4.00 -10.32
N TYR A 249 -12.69 2.70 -10.14
CA TYR A 249 -13.37 1.62 -10.85
C TYR A 249 -14.50 0.95 -10.06
N LEU A 250 -14.75 1.35 -8.83
CA LEU A 250 -15.80 0.72 -7.98
C LEU A 250 -17.19 0.76 -8.63
N SER A 251 -17.53 1.86 -9.30
CA SER A 251 -18.80 2.03 -10.02
C SER A 251 -18.83 1.31 -11.37
N ARG A 252 -17.71 0.81 -11.87
CA ARG A 252 -17.57 0.16 -13.18
C ARG A 252 -17.68 -1.37 -13.04
N GLY A 253 -18.89 -1.88 -12.85
CA GLY A 253 -19.15 -3.29 -12.52
C GLY A 253 -18.65 -4.33 -13.54
N LYS A 254 -18.29 -3.93 -14.77
CA LYS A 254 -17.72 -4.82 -15.79
C LYS A 254 -16.22 -5.10 -15.58
N VAL A 255 -15.52 -4.24 -14.86
CA VAL A 255 -14.08 -4.41 -14.56
C VAL A 255 -13.96 -5.24 -13.28
N GLN A 256 -13.30 -6.39 -13.37
CA GLN A 256 -12.97 -7.21 -12.21
C GLN A 256 -11.87 -6.54 -11.38
N LEU A 257 -12.01 -6.55 -10.07
CA LEU A 257 -11.00 -6.04 -9.12
C LEU A 257 -10.45 -7.22 -8.33
N ILE A 258 -9.14 -7.44 -8.43
CA ILE A 258 -8.49 -8.62 -7.84
C ILE A 258 -7.34 -8.19 -6.94
N GLY A 259 -7.52 -8.38 -5.63
CA GLY A 259 -6.48 -8.19 -4.63
C GLY A 259 -5.68 -9.47 -4.44
N VAL A 260 -4.36 -9.37 -4.41
CA VAL A 260 -3.45 -10.52 -4.25
C VAL A 260 -2.75 -10.43 -2.89
N GLU A 261 -3.04 -11.36 -2.00
CA GLU A 261 -2.45 -11.50 -0.67
C GLU A 261 -1.26 -12.45 -0.70
N ALA A 262 -0.33 -12.28 0.26
CA ALA A 262 0.83 -13.14 0.40
C ALA A 262 0.48 -14.43 1.15
N ALA A 263 0.54 -15.56 0.46
CA ALA A 263 0.44 -16.90 1.08
C ALA A 263 1.73 -17.34 1.77
N GLY A 264 2.82 -16.58 1.64
CA GLY A 264 4.09 -16.92 2.28
C GLY A 264 4.58 -18.32 1.92
N ALA A 265 4.80 -19.14 2.94
CA ALA A 265 5.16 -20.56 2.77
C ALA A 265 3.94 -21.48 2.51
N GLY A 266 2.76 -20.91 2.27
CA GLY A 266 1.50 -21.63 2.02
C GLY A 266 0.45 -21.43 3.10
N LEU A 267 -0.83 -21.32 2.70
CA LEU A 267 -1.96 -21.10 3.62
C LEU A 267 -2.16 -22.24 4.65
N ASN A 268 -1.68 -23.45 4.33
CA ASN A 268 -1.74 -24.59 5.24
C ASN A 268 -0.68 -24.54 6.36
N THR A 269 0.17 -23.53 6.32
CA THR A 269 1.20 -23.30 7.35
C THR A 269 0.76 -22.13 8.25
N SER A 270 1.52 -21.88 9.33
CA SER A 270 1.37 -20.65 10.13
C SER A 270 2.11 -19.44 9.53
N ARG A 271 2.79 -19.61 8.40
CA ARG A 271 3.71 -18.65 7.80
C ARG A 271 3.11 -18.03 6.54
N HIS A 272 2.11 -17.18 6.70
CA HIS A 272 1.45 -16.41 5.63
C HIS A 272 0.98 -15.04 6.16
N ALA A 273 0.58 -14.14 5.28
CA ALA A 273 0.04 -12.81 5.61
C ALA A 273 -1.32 -12.54 4.92
N ALA A 274 -2.07 -13.60 4.57
CA ALA A 274 -3.34 -13.52 3.87
C ALA A 274 -4.51 -13.25 4.85
N SER A 275 -4.72 -11.99 5.21
CA SER A 275 -5.67 -11.58 6.25
C SER A 275 -7.14 -11.78 5.85
N ILE A 276 -7.51 -11.56 4.59
CA ILE A 276 -8.88 -11.79 4.10
C ILE A 276 -9.11 -13.29 3.90
N SER A 277 -8.17 -13.98 3.26
CA SER A 277 -8.33 -15.39 2.88
C SER A 277 -8.30 -16.35 4.07
N ALA A 278 -7.57 -16.04 5.15
CA ALA A 278 -7.36 -16.94 6.30
C ALA A 278 -7.57 -16.29 7.67
N GLY A 279 -7.89 -14.99 7.72
CA GLY A 279 -8.12 -14.28 8.97
C GLY A 279 -9.58 -14.32 9.44
N LYS A 280 -9.82 -13.59 10.50
CA LYS A 280 -11.15 -13.39 11.11
C LYS A 280 -11.35 -11.90 11.39
N VAL A 281 -12.62 -11.49 11.55
CA VAL A 281 -12.93 -10.11 11.94
C VAL A 281 -12.42 -9.83 13.35
N GLY A 282 -11.65 -8.75 13.49
CA GLY A 282 -11.08 -8.28 14.74
C GLY A 282 -10.80 -6.78 14.71
N VAL A 283 -10.10 -6.28 15.70
CA VAL A 283 -9.64 -4.88 15.78
C VAL A 283 -8.13 -4.88 15.84
N LEU A 284 -7.52 -4.07 14.97
CA LEU A 284 -6.08 -3.89 14.93
C LEU A 284 -5.77 -2.44 14.54
N HIS A 285 -4.80 -1.81 15.22
CA HIS A 285 -4.33 -0.45 14.93
C HIS A 285 -5.48 0.58 14.75
N GLY A 286 -6.49 0.49 15.61
CA GLY A 286 -7.55 1.48 15.69
C GLY A 286 -8.72 1.31 14.71
N ASN A 287 -8.80 0.22 13.95
CA ASN A 287 -9.94 -0.08 13.08
C ASN A 287 -10.38 -1.54 13.16
N ARG A 288 -11.65 -1.80 12.85
CA ARG A 288 -12.19 -3.16 12.71
C ARG A 288 -12.00 -3.63 11.27
N THR A 289 -11.41 -4.81 11.10
CA THR A 289 -11.12 -5.39 9.80
C THR A 289 -10.92 -6.90 9.90
N TYR A 290 -10.51 -7.58 8.81
CA TYR A 290 -9.97 -8.94 8.87
C TYR A 290 -8.55 -8.91 9.42
N VAL A 291 -8.27 -9.79 10.39
CA VAL A 291 -6.96 -9.93 11.03
C VAL A 291 -6.56 -11.40 11.20
N ILE A 292 -5.26 -11.69 11.15
CA ILE A 292 -4.72 -13.01 11.44
C ILE A 292 -4.57 -13.12 12.95
N GLN A 293 -5.41 -13.94 13.58
CA GLN A 293 -5.48 -14.11 15.03
C GLN A 293 -5.71 -15.58 15.41
N ASP A 294 -5.35 -15.91 16.64
CA ASP A 294 -5.61 -17.23 17.21
C ASP A 294 -7.05 -17.37 17.73
N SER A 295 -7.36 -18.50 18.39
CA SER A 295 -8.69 -18.76 18.96
C SER A 295 -9.06 -17.82 20.12
N ASN A 296 -8.07 -17.18 20.75
CA ASN A 296 -8.23 -16.25 21.86
C ASN A 296 -8.25 -14.78 21.41
N GLY A 297 -8.17 -14.54 20.07
CA GLY A 297 -8.17 -13.19 19.50
C GLY A 297 -6.80 -12.49 19.55
N GLN A 298 -5.72 -13.22 19.89
CA GLN A 298 -4.37 -12.67 19.88
C GLN A 298 -3.85 -12.62 18.43
N ILE A 299 -3.27 -11.50 18.03
CA ILE A 299 -2.67 -11.34 16.71
C ILE A 299 -1.48 -12.29 16.58
N ARG A 300 -1.49 -13.09 15.51
CA ARG A 300 -0.40 -14.03 15.20
C ARG A 300 0.68 -13.33 14.38
N GLU A 301 1.90 -13.83 14.50
CA GLU A 301 2.98 -13.46 13.58
C GLU A 301 2.64 -13.88 12.16
N THR A 302 3.04 -13.06 11.21
CA THR A 302 2.83 -13.27 9.78
C THR A 302 4.16 -13.52 9.08
N HIS A 303 4.10 -13.93 7.82
CA HIS A 303 5.29 -14.13 7.01
C HIS A 303 4.99 -13.86 5.53
N SER A 304 5.90 -13.15 4.89
CA SER A 304 6.02 -13.00 3.45
C SER A 304 7.47 -12.73 3.09
N VAL A 305 7.92 -13.21 1.93
CA VAL A 305 9.20 -12.80 1.32
C VAL A 305 9.25 -11.29 1.10
N SER A 306 8.09 -10.68 0.92
CA SER A 306 7.93 -9.23 0.79
C SER A 306 7.61 -8.59 2.14
N ALA A 307 8.54 -7.81 2.69
CA ALA A 307 8.34 -7.10 3.96
C ALA A 307 7.13 -6.14 3.94
N GLY A 308 6.77 -5.58 2.77
CA GLY A 308 5.61 -4.68 2.65
C GLY A 308 4.26 -5.39 2.65
N LEU A 309 4.22 -6.73 2.50
CA LEU A 309 3.02 -7.55 2.63
C LEU A 309 2.97 -8.32 3.96
N ASP A 310 4.03 -8.27 4.76
CA ASP A 310 4.13 -8.95 6.05
C ASP A 310 3.36 -8.16 7.13
N TYR A 311 2.04 -8.25 7.09
CA TYR A 311 1.13 -7.51 7.96
C TYR A 311 -0.11 -8.34 8.28
N PRO A 312 -0.49 -8.48 9.56
CA PRO A 312 -1.58 -9.37 9.98
C PRO A 312 -2.99 -8.78 9.84
N GLY A 313 -3.15 -7.70 9.11
CA GLY A 313 -4.43 -7.03 8.88
C GLY A 313 -4.56 -6.50 7.46
N VAL A 314 -5.70 -5.86 7.17
CA VAL A 314 -5.99 -5.26 5.87
C VAL A 314 -6.83 -4.00 6.06
N GLY A 315 -6.85 -3.10 5.09
CA GLY A 315 -7.72 -1.94 5.10
C GLY A 315 -9.21 -2.31 5.23
N PRO A 316 -9.99 -1.59 6.05
CA PRO A 316 -11.40 -1.93 6.29
C PRO A 316 -12.28 -1.84 5.05
N GLU A 317 -11.94 -0.98 4.10
CA GLU A 317 -12.63 -0.88 2.81
C GLU A 317 -12.41 -2.14 1.97
N HIS A 318 -11.21 -2.76 1.98
CA HIS A 318 -10.97 -4.06 1.36
C HIS A 318 -11.81 -5.17 1.99
N ALA A 319 -11.94 -5.17 3.32
CA ALA A 319 -12.80 -6.12 4.02
C ALA A 319 -14.27 -6.00 3.56
N TRP A 320 -14.76 -4.78 3.41
CA TRP A 320 -16.10 -4.53 2.89
C TRP A 320 -16.24 -4.91 1.42
N LEU A 321 -15.26 -4.61 0.57
CA LEU A 321 -15.26 -4.99 -0.85
C LEU A 321 -15.28 -6.51 -1.04
N HIS A 322 -14.60 -7.25 -0.15
CA HIS A 322 -14.66 -8.71 -0.11
C HIS A 322 -16.07 -9.22 0.23
N ASP A 323 -16.65 -8.75 1.35
CA ASP A 323 -17.96 -9.20 1.82
C ASP A 323 -19.09 -8.84 0.83
N SER A 324 -19.00 -7.67 0.21
CA SER A 324 -19.94 -7.23 -0.83
C SER A 324 -19.71 -7.87 -2.20
N LYS A 325 -18.65 -8.70 -2.33
CA LYS A 325 -18.24 -9.36 -3.59
C LYS A 325 -17.93 -8.37 -4.72
N ARG A 326 -17.59 -7.12 -4.39
CA ARG A 326 -17.16 -6.15 -5.41
C ARG A 326 -15.71 -6.38 -5.86
N ALA A 327 -14.88 -6.88 -4.98
CA ALA A 327 -13.53 -7.32 -5.29
C ALA A 327 -13.32 -8.77 -4.86
N THR A 328 -12.48 -9.49 -5.60
CA THR A 328 -12.05 -10.86 -5.30
C THR A 328 -10.65 -10.79 -4.70
N TYR A 329 -10.40 -11.59 -3.66
CA TYR A 329 -9.07 -11.72 -3.06
C TYR A 329 -8.56 -13.13 -3.27
N VAL A 330 -7.31 -13.21 -3.70
CA VAL A 330 -6.60 -14.45 -4.05
C VAL A 330 -5.23 -14.45 -3.40
N THR A 331 -4.57 -15.58 -3.39
CA THR A 331 -3.26 -15.72 -2.76
C THR A 331 -2.20 -16.19 -3.74
N VAL A 332 -0.97 -15.75 -3.48
CA VAL A 332 0.26 -16.15 -4.17
C VAL A 332 1.31 -16.45 -3.12
N ASP A 333 2.04 -17.54 -3.26
CA ASP A 333 3.12 -17.89 -2.36
C ASP A 333 4.47 -17.23 -2.72
N ASP A 334 5.45 -17.35 -1.83
CA ASP A 334 6.77 -16.73 -1.99
C ASP A 334 7.50 -17.22 -3.25
N SER A 335 7.36 -18.50 -3.60
CA SER A 335 8.02 -19.10 -4.76
C SER A 335 7.43 -18.60 -6.09
N GLU A 336 6.10 -18.49 -6.16
CA GLU A 336 5.40 -17.91 -7.31
C GLU A 336 5.78 -16.43 -7.50
N ALA A 337 5.84 -15.65 -6.42
CA ALA A 337 6.23 -14.24 -6.46
C ALA A 337 7.67 -14.06 -6.95
N LEU A 338 8.63 -14.84 -6.45
CA LEU A 338 10.02 -14.81 -6.89
C LEU A 338 10.20 -15.26 -8.35
N ALA A 339 9.44 -16.26 -8.80
CA ALA A 339 9.43 -16.69 -10.20
C ALA A 339 8.94 -15.56 -11.11
N ALA A 340 7.85 -14.87 -10.74
CA ALA A 340 7.31 -13.73 -11.49
C ALA A 340 8.27 -12.53 -11.50
N PHE A 341 8.95 -12.25 -10.37
CA PHE A 341 10.02 -11.28 -10.30
C PHE A 341 11.07 -11.53 -11.38
N GLY A 342 11.63 -12.76 -11.42
CA GLY A 342 12.65 -13.14 -12.38
C GLY A 342 12.15 -13.11 -13.83
N GLN A 343 10.90 -13.48 -14.08
CA GLN A 343 10.30 -13.39 -15.42
C GLN A 343 10.16 -11.94 -15.88
N CYS A 344 9.67 -11.04 -15.03
CA CYS A 344 9.54 -9.61 -15.34
C CYS A 344 10.90 -9.01 -15.68
N CYS A 345 11.94 -9.32 -14.89
CA CYS A 345 13.30 -8.85 -15.16
C CYS A 345 13.80 -9.30 -16.53
N ARG A 346 13.68 -10.58 -16.87
CA ARG A 346 14.23 -11.14 -18.12
C ARG A 346 13.43 -10.78 -19.36
N LEU A 347 12.10 -10.65 -19.24
CA LEU A 347 11.24 -10.42 -20.39
C LEU A 347 11.02 -8.94 -20.67
N GLU A 348 10.88 -8.13 -19.63
CA GLU A 348 10.52 -6.71 -19.78
C GLU A 348 11.65 -5.75 -19.36
N GLY A 349 12.75 -6.25 -18.79
CA GLY A 349 13.84 -5.41 -18.29
C GLY A 349 13.43 -4.54 -17.09
N ILE A 350 12.38 -4.96 -16.36
CA ILE A 350 11.83 -4.22 -15.23
C ILE A 350 12.04 -5.06 -13.97
N MET A 351 12.67 -4.50 -12.94
CA MET A 351 12.81 -5.10 -11.61
C MET A 351 11.63 -4.64 -10.72
N PRO A 352 10.57 -5.43 -10.58
CA PRO A 352 9.42 -5.05 -9.75
C PRO A 352 9.75 -5.22 -8.26
N ALA A 353 9.12 -4.46 -7.38
CA ALA A 353 9.15 -4.79 -5.95
C ALA A 353 8.55 -6.19 -5.70
N LEU A 354 9.02 -6.90 -4.67
CA LEU A 354 8.47 -8.22 -4.30
C LEU A 354 6.98 -8.15 -3.97
N GLU A 355 6.51 -7.02 -3.46
CA GLU A 355 5.09 -6.74 -3.29
C GLU A 355 4.34 -6.87 -4.62
N SER A 356 4.79 -6.15 -5.64
CA SER A 356 4.19 -6.16 -6.97
C SER A 356 4.31 -7.52 -7.66
N SER A 357 5.36 -8.28 -7.34
CA SER A 357 5.62 -9.61 -7.91
C SER A 357 4.51 -10.61 -7.57
N HIS A 358 3.84 -10.47 -6.41
CA HIS A 358 2.65 -11.27 -6.08
C HIS A 358 1.50 -11.00 -7.08
N ALA A 359 1.24 -9.72 -7.38
CA ALA A 359 0.23 -9.35 -8.37
C ALA A 359 0.60 -9.83 -9.78
N LEU A 360 1.87 -9.74 -10.15
CA LEU A 360 2.40 -10.22 -11.42
C LEU A 360 2.28 -11.75 -11.56
N ALA A 361 2.57 -12.51 -10.50
CA ALA A 361 2.43 -13.97 -10.49
C ALA A 361 0.97 -14.38 -10.76
N TYR A 362 0.02 -13.71 -10.10
CA TYR A 362 -1.39 -14.00 -10.37
C TYR A 362 -1.82 -13.60 -11.79
N ALA A 363 -1.36 -12.47 -12.30
CA ALA A 363 -1.61 -12.06 -13.68
C ALA A 363 -1.06 -13.07 -14.68
N ALA A 364 0.15 -13.59 -14.46
CA ALA A 364 0.76 -14.63 -15.30
C ALA A 364 -0.03 -15.95 -15.25
N ARG A 365 -0.60 -16.30 -14.09
CA ARG A 365 -1.47 -17.48 -13.93
C ARG A 365 -2.83 -17.30 -14.64
N MET A 366 -3.38 -16.08 -14.62
CA MET A 366 -4.67 -15.76 -15.20
C MET A 366 -4.62 -15.57 -16.71
N ALA A 367 -3.58 -14.94 -17.25
CA ALA A 367 -3.51 -14.55 -18.66
C ALA A 367 -3.78 -15.70 -19.65
N PRO A 368 -3.20 -16.91 -19.51
CA PRO A 368 -3.44 -18.02 -20.42
C PRO A 368 -4.90 -18.54 -20.42
N THR A 369 -5.68 -18.22 -19.39
CA THR A 369 -7.09 -18.66 -19.26
C THR A 369 -8.08 -17.75 -20.00
N LEU A 370 -7.60 -16.62 -20.53
CA LEU A 370 -8.40 -15.60 -21.19
C LEU A 370 -8.06 -15.53 -22.68
N SER A 371 -8.95 -14.89 -23.46
CA SER A 371 -8.71 -14.65 -24.88
C SER A 371 -7.56 -13.66 -25.10
N ARG A 372 -6.94 -13.67 -26.29
CA ARG A 372 -5.87 -12.73 -26.66
C ARG A 372 -6.28 -11.25 -26.66
N ASP A 373 -7.58 -10.97 -26.76
CA ASP A 373 -8.14 -9.62 -26.69
C ASP A 373 -8.39 -9.17 -25.24
N GLY A 374 -8.24 -10.09 -24.27
CA GLY A 374 -8.34 -9.79 -22.85
C GLY A 374 -7.26 -8.80 -22.41
N ILE A 375 -7.57 -7.90 -21.47
CA ILE A 375 -6.65 -6.90 -20.95
C ILE A 375 -6.60 -7.03 -19.43
N LEU A 376 -5.42 -7.36 -18.88
CA LEU A 376 -5.12 -7.38 -17.47
C LEU A 376 -4.24 -6.16 -17.13
N LEU A 377 -4.72 -5.29 -16.25
CA LEU A 377 -3.95 -4.15 -15.75
C LEU A 377 -3.41 -4.46 -14.35
N VAL A 378 -2.08 -4.50 -14.20
CA VAL A 378 -1.41 -4.76 -12.94
C VAL A 378 -0.85 -3.45 -12.37
N CYS A 379 -1.14 -3.15 -11.10
CA CYS A 379 -0.48 -2.07 -10.39
C CYS A 379 0.95 -2.49 -10.03
N LEU A 380 1.94 -1.98 -10.77
CA LEU A 380 3.35 -2.14 -10.45
C LEU A 380 3.73 -1.11 -9.37
N SER A 381 3.42 -1.43 -8.14
CA SER A 381 3.32 -0.51 -7.01
C SER A 381 4.65 0.08 -6.54
N GLY A 382 5.79 -0.56 -6.89
CA GLY A 382 7.13 -0.11 -6.55
C GLY A 382 8.22 -0.87 -7.30
N ARG A 383 9.45 -0.33 -7.25
CA ARG A 383 10.65 -0.93 -7.84
C ARG A 383 11.36 -1.86 -6.87
N GLY A 384 12.07 -2.85 -7.43
CA GLY A 384 12.70 -3.93 -6.69
C GLY A 384 14.15 -3.72 -6.26
N ASP A 385 14.74 -2.54 -6.50
CA ASP A 385 16.14 -2.28 -6.09
C ASP A 385 16.37 -2.53 -4.59
N LYS A 386 15.35 -2.30 -3.77
CA LYS A 386 15.40 -2.55 -2.33
C LYS A 386 15.45 -4.03 -1.95
N ASP A 387 15.05 -4.92 -2.87
CA ASP A 387 14.83 -6.34 -2.61
C ASP A 387 16.00 -7.23 -3.08
N MET A 388 17.06 -6.63 -3.63
CA MET A 388 18.17 -7.36 -4.24
C MET A 388 18.83 -8.37 -3.29
N HIS A 389 19.07 -8.00 -2.03
CA HIS A 389 19.63 -8.92 -1.04
C HIS A 389 18.69 -10.11 -0.76
N THR A 390 17.40 -9.84 -0.59
CA THR A 390 16.40 -10.90 -0.38
C THR A 390 16.33 -11.84 -1.58
N VAL A 391 16.30 -11.29 -2.80
CA VAL A 391 16.26 -12.10 -4.03
C VAL A 391 17.55 -12.90 -4.20
N ALA A 392 18.73 -12.33 -3.91
CA ALA A 392 20.01 -13.01 -3.99
C ALA A 392 20.06 -14.18 -3.00
N GLU A 393 19.66 -13.97 -1.74
CA GLU A 393 19.58 -15.03 -0.72
C GLU A 393 18.70 -16.20 -1.19
N TYR A 394 17.51 -15.92 -1.75
CA TYR A 394 16.63 -16.96 -2.27
C TYR A 394 17.14 -17.67 -3.52
N THR A 395 17.95 -17.00 -4.34
CA THR A 395 18.56 -17.58 -5.55
C THR A 395 19.91 -18.23 -5.30
N GLY A 396 20.43 -18.17 -4.06
CA GLY A 396 21.74 -18.73 -3.69
C GLY A 396 22.91 -17.97 -4.28
N VAL A 397 22.76 -16.66 -4.49
CA VAL A 397 23.80 -15.75 -5.00
C VAL A 397 24.31 -14.91 -3.84
N ASP A 398 25.62 -14.89 -3.61
CA ASP A 398 26.27 -13.98 -2.66
C ASP A 398 26.44 -12.60 -3.31
N LEU A 399 26.01 -11.54 -2.58
CA LEU A 399 26.15 -10.13 -2.98
C LEU A 399 27.20 -9.41 -2.15
#